data_178b114c51460fffe006f70d1845095e
#
_entry.id   178b114c51460fffe006f70d1845095e
#
_cell.length_a   1.000
_cell.length_b   1.000
_cell.length_c   1.000
_cell.angle_alpha   90.00
_cell.angle_beta   90.00
_cell.angle_gamma   90.00
#
_symmetry.space_group_name_H-M   'P 1'
#
loop_
_entity.id
_entity.type
_entity.pdbx_description
1 polymer ?
#
loop_
_entity_poly.entity_id
_entity_poly.type
_entity_poly.pdbx_seq_one_letter_code
_entity_poly.pdbx_strand_id
1 'polypeptide(L)'
;TRLNRISTNFPNIPKIYPTDGVFSADTERAVRAFQRQFNLTEDGLVGRATWSRIAFIYNNVKRLSELNSEGLTLSEISRQYPERLTEGMSGPGVQLLQYFLAIVGEFYDALPRWQAGQIDGVFGPQTREAVTAYQQLVGLPMTGAVDRETWYALLSTYQSVLLSQPEQEWLGQFVGL
;
A
#
# COMPACT_ATOMS: atom_id res chain seq x y z
N THR A 1 -13.03 16.28 -2.60
CA THR A 1 -12.76 15.01 -3.32
C THR A 1 -11.64 14.20 -2.65
N ARG A 2 -11.55 12.88 -2.92
CA ARG A 2 -10.44 12.04 -2.45
C ARG A 2 -9.09 12.54 -2.96
N LEU A 3 -9.02 12.97 -4.22
CA LEU A 3 -7.81 13.53 -4.82
C LEU A 3 -7.37 14.81 -4.09
N ASN A 4 -8.27 15.71 -3.70
CA ASN A 4 -7.90 16.91 -2.94
C ASN A 4 -7.30 16.58 -1.56
N ARG A 5 -7.75 15.50 -0.92
CA ARG A 5 -7.16 15.04 0.34
C ARG A 5 -5.78 14.44 0.11
N ILE A 6 -5.62 13.66 -0.97
CA ILE A 6 -4.33 13.09 -1.37
C ILE A 6 -3.33 14.20 -1.72
N SER A 7 -3.77 15.25 -2.44
CA SER A 7 -2.91 16.37 -2.86
C SER A 7 -2.30 17.14 -1.68
N THR A 8 -2.89 17.06 -0.49
CA THR A 8 -2.31 17.67 0.71
C THR A 8 -0.99 16.99 1.10
N ASN A 9 -0.86 15.68 0.88
CA ASN A 9 0.35 14.90 1.15
C ASN A 9 1.26 14.77 -0.08
N PHE A 10 0.71 14.98 -1.28
CA PHE A 10 1.39 14.87 -2.57
C PHE A 10 1.20 16.16 -3.37
N PRO A 11 2.00 17.22 -3.12
CA PRO A 11 1.79 18.54 -3.70
C PRO A 11 1.88 18.60 -5.25
N ASN A 12 2.50 17.60 -5.88
CA ASN A 12 2.56 17.47 -7.33
C ASN A 12 1.19 17.16 -7.97
N ILE A 13 0.20 16.77 -7.17
CA ILE A 13 -1.17 16.52 -7.62
C ILE A 13 -1.96 17.83 -7.39
N PRO A 14 -2.40 18.53 -8.44
CA PRO A 14 -3.12 19.77 -8.26
C PRO A 14 -4.47 19.55 -7.59
N LYS A 15 -4.90 20.53 -6.79
CA LYS A 15 -6.24 20.54 -6.20
C LYS A 15 -7.29 20.82 -7.26
N ILE A 16 -8.44 20.21 -7.11
CA ILE A 16 -9.59 20.35 -8.01
C ILE A 16 -10.57 21.36 -7.42
N TYR A 17 -10.91 22.39 -8.20
CA TYR A 17 -11.91 23.39 -7.86
C TYR A 17 -12.73 23.77 -9.11
N PRO A 18 -14.05 23.94 -9.01
CA PRO A 18 -14.90 23.56 -7.87
C PRO A 18 -15.03 22.02 -7.73
N THR A 19 -15.51 21.56 -6.57
CA THR A 19 -15.84 20.15 -6.33
C THR A 19 -17.34 19.92 -6.49
N ASP A 20 -17.84 20.17 -7.68
CA ASP A 20 -19.26 20.18 -8.06
C ASP A 20 -19.79 18.84 -8.63
N GLY A 21 -18.91 17.82 -8.67
CA GLY A 21 -19.24 16.52 -9.26
C GLY A 21 -19.02 16.43 -10.75
N VAL A 22 -18.62 17.53 -11.40
CA VAL A 22 -18.31 17.56 -12.84
C VAL A 22 -16.86 17.11 -13.07
N PHE A 23 -16.66 16.24 -14.04
CA PHE A 23 -15.33 15.86 -14.49
C PHE A 23 -14.80 16.93 -15.47
N SER A 24 -14.14 17.93 -14.91
CA SER A 24 -13.61 19.10 -15.65
C SER A 24 -12.15 18.85 -16.09
N ALA A 25 -11.60 19.80 -16.87
CA ALA A 25 -10.18 19.79 -17.24
C ALA A 25 -9.25 19.81 -16.02
N ASP A 26 -9.65 20.44 -14.91
CA ASP A 26 -8.90 20.43 -13.66
C ASP A 26 -8.90 19.03 -13.02
N THR A 27 -10.03 18.33 -13.10
CA THR A 27 -10.14 16.93 -12.64
C THR A 27 -9.23 16.03 -13.47
N GLU A 28 -9.25 16.16 -14.80
CA GLU A 28 -8.39 15.39 -15.68
C GLU A 28 -6.90 15.64 -15.40
N ARG A 29 -6.51 16.90 -15.21
CA ARG A 29 -5.12 17.23 -14.85
C ARG A 29 -4.68 16.60 -13.54
N ALA A 30 -5.55 16.62 -12.54
CA ALA A 30 -5.28 15.98 -11.25
C ALA A 30 -5.18 14.47 -11.37
N VAL A 31 -6.03 13.84 -12.19
CA VAL A 31 -5.98 12.39 -12.48
C VAL A 31 -4.69 12.03 -13.18
N ARG A 32 -4.27 12.75 -14.22
CA ARG A 32 -2.99 12.52 -14.92
C ARG A 32 -1.80 12.67 -13.97
N ALA A 33 -1.78 13.74 -13.16
CA ALA A 33 -0.72 13.94 -12.17
C ALA A 33 -0.68 12.80 -11.13
N PHE A 34 -1.85 12.32 -10.70
CA PHE A 34 -1.96 11.16 -9.82
C PHE A 34 -1.43 9.88 -10.50
N GLN A 35 -1.84 9.62 -11.73
CA GLN A 35 -1.38 8.45 -12.49
C GLN A 35 0.13 8.46 -12.67
N ARG A 36 0.73 9.60 -12.99
CA ARG A 36 2.19 9.77 -13.11
C ARG A 36 2.88 9.54 -11.77
N GLN A 37 2.36 10.13 -10.68
CA GLN A 37 2.92 10.01 -9.34
C GLN A 37 2.98 8.54 -8.86
N PHE A 38 2.00 7.73 -9.25
CA PHE A 38 1.86 6.35 -8.80
C PHE A 38 2.09 5.31 -9.90
N ASN A 39 2.84 5.67 -10.95
CA ASN A 39 3.24 4.80 -12.06
C ASN A 39 2.09 4.04 -12.73
N LEU A 40 0.94 4.70 -12.90
CA LEU A 40 -0.18 4.23 -13.69
C LEU A 40 -0.09 4.77 -15.12
N THR A 41 -0.84 4.16 -16.06
CA THR A 41 -1.01 4.71 -17.41
C THR A 41 -1.60 6.12 -17.33
N GLU A 42 -0.87 7.12 -17.85
CA GLU A 42 -1.24 8.53 -17.81
C GLU A 42 -2.25 8.87 -18.92
N ASP A 43 -3.45 8.32 -18.84
CA ASP A 43 -4.52 8.54 -19.83
C ASP A 43 -5.56 9.59 -19.39
N GLY A 44 -5.50 10.05 -18.13
CA GLY A 44 -6.46 10.98 -17.56
C GLY A 44 -7.82 10.37 -17.26
N LEU A 45 -7.98 9.05 -17.44
CA LEU A 45 -9.23 8.33 -17.20
C LEU A 45 -9.22 7.64 -15.85
N VAL A 46 -10.36 7.67 -15.16
CA VAL A 46 -10.52 6.95 -13.89
C VAL A 46 -11.11 5.58 -14.16
N GLY A 47 -10.28 4.69 -14.73
CA GLY A 47 -10.60 3.28 -14.85
C GLY A 47 -10.45 2.52 -13.52
N ARG A 48 -10.66 1.20 -13.54
CA ARG A 48 -10.61 0.34 -12.35
C ARG A 48 -9.27 0.45 -11.60
N ALA A 49 -8.15 0.41 -12.32
CA ALA A 49 -6.82 0.51 -11.73
C ALA A 49 -6.60 1.86 -11.05
N THR A 50 -6.93 2.96 -11.73
CA THR A 50 -6.82 4.33 -11.20
C THR A 50 -7.73 4.51 -9.98
N TRP A 51 -8.97 4.04 -10.04
CA TRP A 51 -9.91 4.12 -8.92
C TRP A 51 -9.43 3.35 -7.70
N SER A 52 -9.00 2.11 -7.88
CA SER A 52 -8.47 1.29 -6.79
C SER A 52 -7.26 1.94 -6.14
N ARG A 53 -6.36 2.53 -6.95
CA ARG A 53 -5.19 3.24 -6.45
C ARG A 53 -5.58 4.52 -5.68
N ILE A 54 -6.54 5.31 -6.18
CA ILE A 54 -7.06 6.49 -5.49
C ILE A 54 -7.65 6.08 -4.13
N ALA A 55 -8.48 5.05 -4.10
CA ALA A 55 -9.10 4.55 -2.87
C ALA A 55 -8.04 4.11 -1.85
N PHE A 56 -7.04 3.37 -2.31
CA PHE A 56 -5.91 2.90 -1.50
C PHE A 56 -5.12 4.07 -0.89
N ILE A 57 -4.60 4.99 -1.71
CA ILE A 57 -3.81 6.12 -1.24
C ILE A 57 -4.64 7.03 -0.31
N TYR A 58 -5.92 7.25 -0.62
CA TYR A 58 -6.82 8.03 0.22
C TYR A 58 -6.97 7.42 1.62
N ASN A 59 -7.18 6.11 1.70
CA ASN A 59 -7.32 5.41 2.98
C ASN A 59 -6.03 5.48 3.81
N ASN A 60 -4.87 5.35 3.17
CA ASN A 60 -3.57 5.48 3.86
C ASN A 60 -3.36 6.90 4.39
N VAL A 61 -3.64 7.93 3.58
CA VAL A 61 -3.52 9.34 3.99
C VAL A 61 -4.53 9.66 5.12
N LYS A 62 -5.74 9.12 5.04
CA LYS A 62 -6.75 9.31 6.08
C LYS A 62 -6.32 8.66 7.40
N ARG A 63 -5.81 7.42 7.35
CA ARG A 63 -5.40 6.68 8.54
C ARG A 63 -4.18 7.30 9.23
N LEU A 64 -3.20 7.80 8.49
CA LEU A 64 -2.11 8.58 9.06
C LEU A 64 -2.62 9.80 9.84
N SER A 65 -3.67 10.45 9.34
CA SER A 65 -4.32 11.58 9.99
C SER A 65 -5.10 11.18 11.25
N GLU A 66 -5.75 10.01 11.23
CA GLU A 66 -6.48 9.44 12.36
C GLU A 66 -5.51 9.02 13.47
N LEU A 67 -4.43 8.32 13.14
CA LEU A 67 -3.39 7.94 14.12
C LEU A 67 -2.77 9.16 14.80
N ASN A 68 -2.53 10.24 14.06
CA ASN A 68 -2.05 11.50 14.63
C ASN A 68 -3.11 12.16 15.54
N SER A 69 -4.40 12.01 15.24
CA SER A 69 -5.50 12.59 16.03
C SER A 69 -5.80 11.79 17.29
N GLU A 70 -5.51 10.48 17.28
CA GLU A 70 -5.64 9.61 18.46
C GLU A 70 -4.45 9.75 19.42
N GLY A 71 -3.49 10.63 19.11
CA GLY A 71 -2.34 10.90 19.96
C GLY A 71 -1.31 9.76 20.00
N LEU A 72 -1.43 8.79 19.09
CA LEU A 72 -0.45 7.71 18.94
C LEU A 72 0.85 8.27 18.37
N THR A 73 1.89 8.24 19.16
CA THR A 73 3.23 8.64 18.73
C THR A 73 3.84 7.58 17.83
N LEU A 74 4.70 7.99 16.90
CA LEU A 74 5.48 7.07 16.06
C LEU A 74 6.23 6.01 16.88
N SER A 75 6.56 6.30 18.14
CA SER A 75 7.23 5.35 19.05
C SER A 75 6.31 4.25 19.55
N GLU A 76 5.00 4.49 19.70
CA GLU A 76 4.03 3.47 20.13
C GLU A 76 3.67 2.54 18.98
N ILE A 77 3.53 3.11 17.78
CA ILE A 77 3.38 2.32 16.56
C ILE A 77 4.63 1.46 16.33
N SER A 78 5.83 1.98 16.66
CA SER A 78 7.11 1.29 16.45
C SER A 78 7.30 0.02 17.28
N ARG A 79 6.50 -0.19 18.34
CA ARG A 79 6.56 -1.43 19.14
C ARG A 79 6.16 -2.68 18.36
N GLN A 80 5.43 -2.53 17.26
CA GLN A 80 5.04 -3.64 16.39
C GLN A 80 6.04 -3.90 15.24
N TYR A 81 6.97 -2.99 15.02
CA TYR A 81 8.04 -3.19 14.07
C TYR A 81 9.12 -4.07 14.70
N PRO A 82 9.36 -5.28 14.18
CA PRO A 82 10.28 -6.22 14.84
C PRO A 82 11.72 -5.69 14.81
N GLU A 83 12.20 -5.41 13.62
CA GLU A 83 13.54 -4.90 13.32
C GLU A 83 13.65 -4.66 11.81
N ARG A 84 14.78 -4.12 11.36
CA ARG A 84 15.04 -4.02 9.92
C ARG A 84 15.23 -5.42 9.34
N LEU A 85 14.37 -5.80 8.39
CA LEU A 85 14.43 -7.10 7.72
C LEU A 85 15.15 -6.95 6.39
N THR A 86 16.11 -7.84 6.13
CA THR A 86 16.93 -7.87 4.92
C THR A 86 17.13 -9.29 4.43
N GLU A 87 17.56 -9.44 3.18
CA GLU A 87 17.92 -10.72 2.59
C GLU A 87 18.93 -11.48 3.48
N GLY A 88 18.71 -12.76 3.64
CA GLY A 88 19.49 -13.66 4.51
C GLY A 88 18.94 -13.80 5.92
N MET A 89 18.02 -12.94 6.36
CA MET A 89 17.35 -13.09 7.66
C MET A 89 16.26 -14.14 7.62
N SER A 90 15.95 -14.71 8.79
CA SER A 90 14.86 -15.69 8.95
C SER A 90 14.18 -15.52 10.30
N GLY A 91 12.93 -15.95 10.38
CA GLY A 91 12.18 -15.96 11.62
C GLY A 91 10.75 -15.45 11.49
N PRO A 92 10.04 -15.34 12.63
CA PRO A 92 8.60 -14.97 12.64
C PRO A 92 8.32 -13.59 12.02
N GLY A 93 9.23 -12.62 12.15
CA GLY A 93 9.08 -11.30 11.54
C GLY A 93 9.11 -11.35 10.01
N VAL A 94 9.97 -12.20 9.45
CA VAL A 94 10.02 -12.44 8.00
C VAL A 94 8.77 -13.18 7.53
N GLN A 95 8.32 -14.19 8.28
CA GLN A 95 7.11 -14.94 7.93
C GLN A 95 5.88 -14.02 7.90
N LEU A 96 5.76 -13.12 8.88
CA LEU A 96 4.68 -12.14 8.92
C LEU A 96 4.75 -11.13 7.76
N LEU A 97 5.96 -10.68 7.41
CA LEU A 97 6.20 -9.85 6.23
C LEU A 97 5.71 -10.55 4.96
N GLN A 98 6.12 -11.79 4.75
CA GLN A 98 5.74 -12.61 3.59
C GLN A 98 4.23 -12.78 3.52
N TYR A 99 3.58 -13.02 4.66
CA TYR A 99 2.13 -13.12 4.76
C TYR A 99 1.44 -11.82 4.32
N PHE A 100 1.90 -10.66 4.80
CA PHE A 100 1.35 -9.37 4.37
C PHE A 100 1.54 -9.13 2.87
N LEU A 101 2.72 -9.42 2.34
CA LEU A 101 3.02 -9.28 0.91
C LEU A 101 2.15 -10.23 0.06
N ALA A 102 1.92 -11.45 0.52
CA ALA A 102 1.06 -12.41 -0.16
C ALA A 102 -0.39 -11.91 -0.27
N ILE A 103 -0.96 -11.47 0.85
CA ILE A 103 -2.34 -10.93 0.86
C ILE A 103 -2.45 -9.67 -0.01
N VAL A 104 -1.51 -8.74 0.11
CA VAL A 104 -1.50 -7.51 -0.69
C VAL A 104 -1.31 -7.84 -2.19
N GLY A 105 -0.50 -8.84 -2.51
CA GLY A 105 -0.25 -9.30 -3.88
C GLY A 105 -1.49 -9.83 -4.60
N GLU A 106 -2.49 -10.36 -3.86
CA GLU A 106 -3.77 -10.76 -4.47
C GLU A 106 -4.58 -9.58 -5.04
N PHE A 107 -4.32 -8.37 -4.56
CA PHE A 107 -5.07 -7.16 -4.95
C PHE A 107 -4.29 -6.22 -5.86
N TYR A 108 -2.98 -6.42 -5.99
CA TYR A 108 -2.10 -5.55 -6.77
C TYR A 108 -1.26 -6.37 -7.74
N ASP A 109 -1.62 -6.35 -9.03
CA ASP A 109 -0.91 -7.07 -10.09
C ASP A 109 0.58 -6.67 -10.25
N ALA A 110 0.97 -5.54 -9.67
CA ALA A 110 2.37 -5.10 -9.63
C ALA A 110 3.24 -5.92 -8.65
N LEU A 111 2.62 -6.70 -7.77
CA LEU A 111 3.31 -7.55 -6.81
C LEU A 111 3.33 -9.00 -7.29
N PRO A 112 4.41 -9.75 -7.00
CA PRO A 112 4.44 -11.17 -7.29
C PRO A 112 3.38 -11.90 -6.48
N ARG A 113 2.73 -12.88 -7.10
CA ARG A 113 1.78 -13.76 -6.41
C ARG A 113 2.53 -14.84 -5.66
N TRP A 114 2.07 -15.12 -4.46
CA TRP A 114 2.65 -16.12 -3.59
C TRP A 114 1.86 -17.43 -3.65
N GLN A 115 2.58 -18.54 -3.55
CA GLN A 115 1.98 -19.87 -3.47
C GLN A 115 2.11 -20.44 -2.06
N ALA A 116 1.26 -21.40 -1.72
CA ALA A 116 1.38 -22.14 -0.48
C ALA A 116 2.79 -22.75 -0.35
N GLY A 117 3.41 -22.60 0.82
CA GLY A 117 4.78 -23.04 1.08
C GLY A 117 5.89 -22.03 0.74
N GLN A 118 5.57 -20.90 0.15
CA GLN A 118 6.54 -19.82 -0.07
C GLN A 118 6.59 -18.81 1.11
N ILE A 119 5.65 -18.92 2.04
CA ILE A 119 5.67 -18.18 3.31
C ILE A 119 6.45 -19.03 4.31
N ASP A 120 7.77 -19.10 4.10
CA ASP A 120 8.69 -20.00 4.78
C ASP A 120 9.46 -19.34 5.95
N GLY A 121 9.27 -18.02 6.12
CA GLY A 121 9.99 -17.25 7.12
C GLY A 121 11.46 -16.99 6.77
N VAL A 122 11.89 -17.22 5.53
CA VAL A 122 13.25 -16.94 5.05
C VAL A 122 13.23 -15.75 4.08
N PHE A 123 13.96 -14.70 4.39
CA PHE A 123 14.09 -13.54 3.51
C PHE A 123 15.05 -13.87 2.36
N GLY A 124 14.54 -14.53 1.37
CA GLY A 124 15.27 -14.89 0.15
C GLY A 124 15.10 -13.85 -0.96
N PRO A 125 15.66 -14.15 -2.16
CA PRO A 125 15.55 -13.28 -3.33
C PRO A 125 14.10 -12.93 -3.71
N GLN A 126 13.17 -13.89 -3.61
CA GLN A 126 11.76 -13.68 -3.88
C GLN A 126 11.13 -12.67 -2.92
N THR A 127 11.45 -12.77 -1.62
CA THR A 127 10.98 -11.81 -0.62
C THR A 127 11.54 -10.43 -0.90
N ARG A 128 12.80 -10.31 -1.27
CA ARG A 128 13.43 -9.05 -1.66
C ARG A 128 12.77 -8.43 -2.89
N GLU A 129 12.49 -9.23 -3.90
CA GLU A 129 11.79 -8.79 -5.11
C GLU A 129 10.39 -8.24 -4.77
N ALA A 130 9.63 -8.96 -3.96
CA ALA A 130 8.31 -8.54 -3.53
C ALA A 130 8.34 -7.24 -2.70
N VAL A 131 9.33 -7.09 -1.81
CA VAL A 131 9.56 -5.85 -1.05
C VAL A 131 9.88 -4.70 -1.99
N THR A 132 10.78 -4.90 -2.96
CA THR A 132 11.16 -3.87 -3.94
C THR A 132 9.95 -3.45 -4.79
N ALA A 133 9.18 -4.41 -5.28
CA ALA A 133 7.95 -4.15 -6.03
C ALA A 133 6.92 -3.39 -5.17
N TYR A 134 6.78 -3.75 -3.90
CA TYR A 134 5.91 -3.03 -2.98
C TYR A 134 6.39 -1.59 -2.74
N GLN A 135 7.68 -1.37 -2.51
CA GLN A 135 8.26 -0.03 -2.34
C GLN A 135 8.01 0.84 -3.58
N GLN A 136 8.21 0.29 -4.76
CA GLN A 136 7.89 0.96 -6.02
C GLN A 136 6.40 1.30 -6.12
N LEU A 137 5.53 0.36 -5.73
CA LEU A 137 4.08 0.51 -5.74
C LEU A 137 3.61 1.70 -4.90
N VAL A 138 4.22 1.91 -3.74
CA VAL A 138 3.82 2.96 -2.78
C VAL A 138 4.70 4.22 -2.86
N GLY A 139 5.71 4.24 -3.74
CA GLY A 139 6.60 5.38 -3.93
C GLY A 139 7.68 5.54 -2.87
N LEU A 140 8.04 4.45 -2.19
CA LEU A 140 9.17 4.41 -1.26
C LEU A 140 10.49 4.11 -1.99
N PRO A 141 11.66 4.43 -1.40
CA PRO A 141 12.95 4.02 -1.94
C PRO A 141 13.03 2.50 -2.13
N MET A 142 13.37 2.06 -3.31
CA MET A 142 13.44 0.63 -3.70
C MET A 142 14.72 -0.02 -3.15
N THR A 143 14.82 -0.15 -1.84
CA THR A 143 16.00 -0.72 -1.16
C THR A 143 15.99 -2.24 -1.12
N GLY A 144 14.82 -2.85 -1.30
CA GLY A 144 14.60 -4.29 -1.10
C GLY A 144 14.73 -4.73 0.36
N ALA A 145 14.92 -3.80 1.29
CA ALA A 145 14.95 -4.02 2.73
C ALA A 145 13.70 -3.43 3.37
N VAL A 146 13.23 -4.03 4.44
CA VAL A 146 12.08 -3.54 5.20
C VAL A 146 12.58 -2.75 6.39
N ASP A 147 12.56 -1.44 6.26
CA ASP A 147 12.72 -0.50 7.36
C ASP A 147 11.36 -0.21 8.01
N ARG A 148 11.38 0.66 9.01
CA ARG A 148 10.18 1.06 9.74
C ARG A 148 9.11 1.66 8.81
N GLU A 149 9.51 2.50 7.88
CA GLU A 149 8.60 3.17 6.96
C GLU A 149 7.94 2.16 6.02
N THR A 150 8.72 1.26 5.43
CA THR A 150 8.23 0.17 4.58
C THR A 150 7.28 -0.75 5.34
N TRP A 151 7.62 -1.11 6.58
CA TRP A 151 6.79 -1.97 7.43
C TRP A 151 5.41 -1.36 7.69
N TYR A 152 5.36 -0.10 8.11
CA TYR A 152 4.07 0.53 8.41
C TYR A 152 3.25 0.85 7.17
N ALA A 153 3.89 1.19 6.06
CA ALA A 153 3.21 1.31 4.78
C ALA A 153 2.54 -0.02 4.41
N LEU A 154 3.28 -1.13 4.52
CA LEU A 154 2.77 -2.47 4.20
C LEU A 154 1.64 -2.89 5.15
N LEU A 155 1.80 -2.68 6.45
CA LEU A 155 0.76 -2.98 7.44
C LEU A 155 -0.52 -2.18 7.18
N SER A 156 -0.39 -0.90 6.85
CA SER A 156 -1.52 -0.04 6.49
C SER A 156 -2.22 -0.53 5.22
N THR A 157 -1.45 -0.95 4.22
CA THR A 157 -1.98 -1.54 2.98
C THR A 157 -2.75 -2.82 3.26
N TYR A 158 -2.15 -3.73 4.01
CA TYR A 158 -2.77 -4.98 4.42
C TYR A 158 -4.11 -4.76 5.14
N GLN A 159 -4.13 -3.84 6.10
CA GLN A 159 -5.38 -3.49 6.82
C GLN A 159 -6.43 -2.89 5.88
N SER A 160 -6.03 -2.04 4.95
CA SER A 160 -6.95 -1.43 3.98
C SER A 160 -7.55 -2.46 3.03
N VAL A 161 -6.77 -3.46 2.64
CA VAL A 161 -7.23 -4.58 1.82
C VAL A 161 -8.26 -5.43 2.59
N LEU A 162 -7.99 -5.78 3.83
CA LEU A 162 -8.92 -6.56 4.66
C LEU A 162 -10.25 -5.82 4.89
N LEU A 163 -10.21 -4.50 5.14
CA LEU A 163 -11.41 -3.69 5.38
C LEU A 163 -12.22 -3.41 4.10
N SER A 164 -11.66 -3.62 2.92
CA SER A 164 -12.33 -3.42 1.64
C SER A 164 -13.14 -4.64 1.18
N GLN A 165 -13.01 -5.79 1.87
CA GLN A 165 -13.76 -6.99 1.58
C GLN A 165 -15.08 -7.02 2.37
N PRO A 166 -16.24 -7.32 1.76
CA PRO A 166 -17.41 -7.73 2.52
C PRO A 166 -17.05 -9.03 3.25
N GLU A 167 -17.46 -9.09 4.52
CA GLU A 167 -17.26 -10.28 5.36
C GLU A 167 -17.67 -11.54 4.61
N GLN A 168 -16.72 -12.34 4.17
CA GLN A 168 -16.78 -13.78 3.95
C GLN A 168 -15.78 -14.27 2.90
N GLU A 169 -15.15 -15.37 3.18
CA GLU A 169 -14.41 -16.34 2.34
C GLU A 169 -12.90 -16.44 2.47
N TRP A 170 -12.17 -15.41 2.89
CA TRP A 170 -10.69 -15.45 2.85
C TRP A 170 -10.03 -16.19 4.02
N LEU A 171 -10.66 -16.25 5.18
CA LEU A 171 -10.11 -16.95 6.35
C LEU A 171 -10.04 -18.48 6.19
N GLY A 172 -10.79 -19.05 5.24
CA GLY A 172 -10.84 -20.50 5.03
C GLY A 172 -9.72 -21.08 4.16
N GLN A 173 -9.06 -20.29 3.31
CA GLN A 173 -8.02 -20.82 2.41
C GLN A 173 -6.62 -20.85 3.01
N PHE A 174 -6.34 -20.05 4.04
CA PHE A 174 -5.02 -19.98 4.68
C PHE A 174 -4.96 -20.55 6.11
N VAL A 175 -6.08 -20.94 6.69
CA VAL A 175 -6.16 -21.54 8.04
C VAL A 175 -6.11 -23.09 8.00
N GLY A 176 -5.89 -23.67 6.86
CA GLY A 176 -5.72 -25.11 6.66
C GLY A 176 -4.25 -25.55 6.79
N LEU A 177 -3.52 -25.08 7.82
CA LEU A 177 -2.23 -25.59 8.27
C LEU A 177 -2.32 -26.06 9.69
#